data_cbdf23af271eb82e4e48c69ee65cc18c
#
_entry.id   cbdf23af271eb82e4e48c69ee65cc18c
#
_cell.length_a   1.000
_cell.length_b   1.000
_cell.length_c   1.000
_cell.angle_alpha   90.00
_cell.angle_beta   90.00
_cell.angle_gamma   90.00
#
_symmetry.space_group_name_H-M   'P 1'
#
loop_
_entity.id
_entity.type
_entity.pdbx_description
1 polymer ?
#
loop_
_entity_poly.entity_id
_entity_poly.type
_entity_poly.pdbx_seq_one_letter_code
_entity_poly.pdbx_strand_id
1 'polypeptide(L)'
;MKYPKEYLDEIKTRLKVSTVVSKTVSLKKRGKEFVGLSPFKNEKTPSFTVNDEKEFYHCFATSEHGNIFDFVMKIQNLKFGEAVKYLAHLAGMQPYIFSKQDEEREKKWKQYRLIFAQYVDYYHNALLKNDSYATARDYLKKRSLTREEVKKFKIGYIEKDPNFFEKLKDNYGCLLYTSPSP
;
A
#
# COMPACT_ATOMS: atom_id res chain seq x y z
N MET A 1 5.07 -4.78 10.23
CA MET A 1 3.96 -4.66 11.20
C MET A 1 3.04 -3.54 10.79
N LYS A 2 1.73 -3.67 11.02
CA LYS A 2 0.72 -2.69 10.63
C LYS A 2 0.27 -1.94 11.89
N TYR A 3 0.38 -0.61 11.89
CA TYR A 3 -0.15 0.21 12.97
C TYR A 3 -1.68 0.14 13.02
N PRO A 4 -2.32 0.16 14.19
CA PRO A 4 -3.77 0.28 14.32
C PRO A 4 -4.28 1.54 13.65
N LYS A 5 -5.46 1.44 13.05
CA LYS A 5 -6.08 2.58 12.36
C LYS A 5 -6.33 3.74 13.33
N GLU A 6 -6.81 3.43 14.51
CA GLU A 6 -7.11 4.38 15.57
C GLU A 6 -5.90 5.24 15.96
N TYR A 7 -4.71 4.62 16.05
CA TYR A 7 -3.46 5.32 16.35
C TYR A 7 -3.05 6.27 15.21
N LEU A 8 -3.21 5.85 13.96
CA LEU A 8 -2.91 6.69 12.80
C LEU A 8 -3.90 7.85 12.66
N ASP A 9 -5.17 7.60 12.92
CA ASP A 9 -6.22 8.61 12.87
C ASP A 9 -6.04 9.64 14.01
N GLU A 10 -5.59 9.21 15.19
CA GLU A 10 -5.25 10.13 16.28
C GLU A 10 -4.10 11.06 15.91
N ILE A 11 -3.06 10.56 15.24
CA ILE A 11 -1.97 11.42 14.73
C ILE A 11 -2.51 12.47 13.77
N LYS A 12 -3.40 12.09 12.83
CA LYS A 12 -4.00 13.04 11.88
C LYS A 12 -4.89 14.08 12.57
N THR A 13 -5.64 13.68 13.58
CA THR A 13 -6.49 14.59 14.36
C THR A 13 -5.67 15.63 15.08
N ARG A 14 -4.50 15.26 15.61
CA ARG A 14 -3.61 16.17 16.33
C ARG A 14 -2.76 17.06 15.42
N LEU A 15 -2.48 16.62 14.20
CA LEU A 15 -1.59 17.28 13.25
C LEU A 15 -2.31 17.68 11.96
N LYS A 16 -2.55 18.97 11.79
CA LYS A 16 -3.02 19.50 10.50
C LYS A 16 -1.95 19.34 9.42
N VAL A 17 -2.38 19.06 8.20
CA VAL A 17 -1.45 18.92 7.05
C VAL A 17 -0.63 20.18 6.86
N SER A 18 -1.27 21.36 6.94
CA SER A 18 -0.58 22.65 6.84
C SER A 18 0.51 22.81 7.89
N THR A 19 0.29 22.36 9.14
CA THR A 19 1.28 22.44 10.21
C THR A 19 2.51 21.57 9.94
N VAL A 20 2.29 20.36 9.41
CA VAL A 20 3.40 19.45 9.08
C VAL A 20 4.17 19.98 7.88
N VAL A 21 3.47 20.38 6.83
CA VAL A 21 4.05 20.88 5.57
C VAL A 21 4.80 22.20 5.77
N SER A 22 4.30 23.11 6.61
CA SER A 22 4.93 24.43 6.85
C SER A 22 6.33 24.35 7.47
N LYS A 23 6.71 23.20 8.02
CA LYS A 23 8.09 22.97 8.49
C LYS A 23 9.12 22.93 7.35
N THR A 24 8.67 22.67 6.13
CA THR A 24 9.55 22.52 4.95
C THR A 24 9.17 23.49 3.83
N VAL A 25 7.89 23.83 3.70
CA VAL A 25 7.34 24.64 2.62
C VAL A 25 6.75 25.93 3.19
N SER A 26 7.15 27.09 2.65
CA SER A 26 6.52 28.36 2.98
C SER A 26 5.11 28.40 2.38
N LEU A 27 4.10 28.30 3.22
CA LEU A 27 2.69 28.27 2.82
C LEU A 27 2.03 29.64 3.01
N LYS A 28 1.25 30.08 2.02
CA LYS A 28 0.37 31.26 2.10
C LYS A 28 -1.08 30.82 2.08
N LYS A 29 -1.91 31.31 2.97
CA LYS A 29 -3.34 31.00 3.02
C LYS A 29 -4.06 31.63 1.83
N ARG A 30 -4.86 30.85 1.13
CA ARG A 30 -5.71 31.28 0.00
C ARG A 30 -7.10 30.67 0.15
N GLY A 31 -8.02 31.42 0.75
CA GLY A 31 -9.36 30.91 1.07
C GLY A 31 -9.30 29.77 2.09
N LYS A 32 -9.80 28.58 1.72
CA LYS A 32 -9.80 27.38 2.55
C LYS A 32 -8.52 26.55 2.41
N GLU A 33 -7.64 26.90 1.50
CA GLU A 33 -6.42 26.14 1.21
C GLU A 33 -5.17 26.97 1.50
N PHE A 34 -4.05 26.27 1.58
CA PHE A 34 -2.73 26.88 1.66
C PHE A 34 -1.97 26.57 0.37
N VAL A 35 -1.20 27.53 -0.12
CA VAL A 35 -0.48 27.41 -1.38
C VAL A 35 0.99 27.78 -1.16
N GLY A 36 1.89 27.02 -1.79
CA GLY A 36 3.33 27.25 -1.73
C GLY A 36 4.05 26.77 -2.98
N LEU A 37 5.37 26.92 -3.01
CA LEU A 37 6.21 26.34 -4.04
C LEU A 37 6.35 24.84 -3.78
N SER A 38 6.47 24.05 -4.85
CA SER A 38 6.65 22.61 -4.74
C SER A 38 7.97 22.26 -4.04
N PRO A 39 7.95 21.39 -3.01
CA PRO A 39 9.17 20.85 -2.42
C PRO A 39 9.79 19.74 -3.27
N PHE A 40 9.08 19.26 -4.30
CA PHE A 40 9.49 18.14 -5.16
C PHE A 40 10.12 18.59 -6.47
N LYS A 41 9.97 19.88 -6.83
CA LYS A 41 10.49 20.44 -8.08
C LYS A 41 10.86 21.90 -7.85
N ASN A 42 11.99 22.31 -8.43
CA ASN A 42 12.38 23.73 -8.40
C ASN A 42 11.46 24.52 -9.35
N GLU A 43 10.74 25.51 -8.82
CA GLU A 43 9.77 26.33 -9.58
C GLU A 43 9.68 27.75 -9.02
N LYS A 44 9.20 28.68 -9.86
CA LYS A 44 8.98 30.08 -9.45
C LYS A 44 7.51 30.39 -9.18
N THR A 45 6.60 29.56 -9.70
CA THR A 45 5.15 29.75 -9.54
C THR A 45 4.60 28.72 -8.56
N PRO A 46 3.84 29.14 -7.54
CA PRO A 46 3.26 28.21 -6.59
C PRO A 46 2.34 27.19 -7.24
N SER A 47 2.64 25.91 -7.07
CA SER A 47 1.86 24.78 -7.59
C SER A 47 1.53 23.73 -6.52
N PHE A 48 1.95 23.95 -5.29
CA PHE A 48 1.71 23.05 -4.18
C PHE A 48 0.56 23.56 -3.33
N THR A 49 -0.47 22.73 -3.14
CA THR A 49 -1.66 23.07 -2.37
C THR A 49 -1.85 22.12 -1.19
N VAL A 50 -2.37 22.64 -0.09
CA VAL A 50 -2.68 21.90 1.12
C VAL A 50 -4.09 22.24 1.57
N ASN A 51 -4.88 21.22 1.91
CA ASN A 51 -6.22 21.37 2.43
C ASN A 51 -6.36 20.62 3.76
N ASP A 52 -6.54 21.36 4.86
CA ASP A 52 -6.66 20.78 6.19
C ASP A 52 -8.01 20.10 6.43
N GLU A 53 -9.10 20.59 5.82
CA GLU A 53 -10.43 19.98 5.95
C GLU A 53 -10.49 18.60 5.30
N LYS A 54 -9.77 18.44 4.18
CA LYS A 54 -9.68 17.18 3.41
C LYS A 54 -8.46 16.33 3.79
N GLU A 55 -7.64 16.80 4.70
CA GLU A 55 -6.42 16.11 5.20
C GLU A 55 -5.43 15.71 4.10
N PHE A 56 -5.29 16.50 3.04
CA PHE A 56 -4.37 16.13 1.95
C PHE A 56 -3.59 17.32 1.39
N TYR A 57 -2.49 17.00 0.70
CA TYR A 57 -1.77 17.91 -0.18
C TYR A 57 -1.82 17.44 -1.62
N HIS A 58 -1.67 18.38 -2.55
CA HIS A 58 -1.53 18.11 -3.98
C HIS A 58 -0.50 19.07 -4.60
N CYS A 59 0.41 18.50 -5.41
CA CYS A 59 1.38 19.24 -6.19
C CYS A 59 1.02 19.15 -7.68
N PHE A 60 0.55 20.24 -8.26
CA PHE A 60 0.17 20.28 -9.68
C PHE A 60 1.38 20.16 -10.62
N ALA A 61 2.58 20.57 -10.20
CA ALA A 61 3.78 20.48 -11.02
C ALA A 61 4.33 19.06 -11.19
N THR A 62 4.05 18.14 -10.24
CA THR A 62 4.58 16.78 -10.23
C THR A 62 3.48 15.71 -10.17
N SER A 63 2.21 16.12 -10.05
CA SER A 63 1.04 15.26 -9.79
C SER A 63 1.14 14.46 -8.49
N GLU A 64 2.07 14.84 -7.59
CA GLU A 64 2.23 14.21 -6.29
C GLU A 64 1.13 14.65 -5.33
N HIS A 65 0.56 13.70 -4.63
CA HIS A 65 -0.50 13.97 -3.67
C HIS A 65 -0.47 12.93 -2.53
N GLY A 66 -1.12 13.25 -1.44
CA GLY A 66 -1.19 12.34 -0.30
C GLY A 66 -1.53 13.05 1.01
N ASN A 67 -1.42 12.32 2.10
CA ASN A 67 -1.64 12.81 3.46
C ASN A 67 -0.30 13.16 4.16
N ILE A 68 -0.35 13.46 5.47
CA ILE A 68 0.84 13.84 6.25
C ILE A 68 1.92 12.74 6.26
N PHE A 69 1.52 11.46 6.25
CA PHE A 69 2.48 10.35 6.22
C PHE A 69 3.20 10.29 4.88
N ASP A 70 2.46 10.39 3.78
CA ASP A 70 3.01 10.40 2.42
C ASP A 70 3.97 11.56 2.21
N PHE A 71 3.61 12.75 2.72
CA PHE A 71 4.46 13.92 2.66
C PHE A 71 5.80 13.72 3.39
N VAL A 72 5.74 13.27 4.66
CA VAL A 72 6.95 13.08 5.46
C VAL A 72 7.84 11.97 4.89
N MET A 73 7.24 10.87 4.43
CA MET A 73 7.97 9.79 3.79
C MET A 73 8.78 10.28 2.58
N LYS A 74 8.16 11.12 1.74
CA LYS A 74 8.81 11.65 0.53
C LYS A 74 9.87 12.69 0.84
N ILE A 75 9.56 13.66 1.70
CA ILE A 75 10.47 14.77 2.01
C ILE A 75 11.70 14.31 2.77
N GLN A 76 11.54 13.38 3.70
CA GLN A 76 12.63 12.90 4.54
C GLN A 76 13.19 11.54 4.10
N ASN A 77 12.68 10.99 2.99
CA ASN A 77 13.04 9.65 2.48
C ASN A 77 12.93 8.55 3.55
N LEU A 78 11.86 8.61 4.33
CA LEU A 78 11.61 7.67 5.43
C LEU A 78 10.70 6.52 4.99
N LYS A 79 10.86 5.37 5.63
CA LYS A 79 9.88 4.29 5.57
C LYS A 79 8.65 4.65 6.40
N PHE A 80 7.51 4.05 6.08
CA PHE A 80 6.23 4.34 6.76
C PHE A 80 6.34 4.26 8.30
N GLY A 81 6.98 3.22 8.85
CA GLY A 81 7.14 3.08 10.30
C GLY A 81 7.96 4.20 10.95
N GLU A 82 8.94 4.75 10.23
CA GLU A 82 9.76 5.87 10.69
C GLU A 82 8.95 7.18 10.61
N ALA A 83 8.19 7.39 9.54
CA ALA A 83 7.29 8.51 9.39
C ALA A 83 6.20 8.54 10.49
N VAL A 84 5.62 7.36 10.84
CA VAL A 84 4.67 7.26 11.94
C VAL A 84 5.31 7.65 13.26
N LYS A 85 6.51 7.16 13.58
CA LYS A 85 7.23 7.53 14.81
C LYS A 85 7.53 9.03 14.89
N TYR A 86 7.99 9.59 13.76
CA TYR A 86 8.27 11.03 13.66
C TYR A 86 7.02 11.88 13.89
N LEU A 87 5.91 11.54 13.23
CA LEU A 87 4.65 12.26 13.36
C LEU A 87 4.01 12.07 14.74
N ALA A 88 4.10 10.87 15.33
CA ALA A 88 3.65 10.63 16.70
C ALA A 88 4.41 11.51 17.70
N HIS A 89 5.73 11.59 17.58
CA HIS A 89 6.55 12.48 18.40
C HIS A 89 6.13 13.95 18.21
N LEU A 90 5.91 14.37 16.97
CA LEU A 90 5.46 15.73 16.66
C LEU A 90 4.06 16.04 17.23
N ALA A 91 3.19 15.03 17.28
CA ALA A 91 1.85 15.11 17.88
C ALA A 91 1.84 15.05 19.41
N GLY A 92 3.01 14.91 20.06
CA GLY A 92 3.11 14.71 21.50
C GLY A 92 2.56 13.37 21.97
N MET A 93 2.53 12.36 21.09
CA MET A 93 2.05 11.02 21.39
C MET A 93 3.20 10.10 21.77
N GLN A 94 2.92 9.15 22.65
CA GLN A 94 3.86 8.07 22.93
C GLN A 94 4.04 7.17 21.71
N PRO A 95 5.27 6.68 21.44
CA PRO A 95 5.50 5.72 20.37
C PRO A 95 4.62 4.48 20.55
N TYR A 96 4.03 4.00 19.45
CA TYR A 96 3.23 2.77 19.50
C TYR A 96 4.15 1.56 19.78
N ILE A 97 3.82 0.81 20.82
CA ILE A 97 4.51 -0.43 21.20
C ILE A 97 3.68 -1.60 20.69
N PHE A 98 4.24 -2.37 19.75
CA PHE A 98 3.59 -3.57 19.25
C PHE A 98 3.53 -4.65 20.32
N SER A 99 2.37 -5.26 20.51
CA SER A 99 2.18 -6.37 21.41
C SER A 99 2.77 -7.67 20.83
N LYS A 100 2.99 -8.68 21.68
CA LYS A 100 3.35 -10.03 21.21
C LYS A 100 2.33 -10.60 20.22
N GLN A 101 1.05 -10.31 20.42
CA GLN A 101 -0.02 -10.72 19.51
C GLN A 101 0.10 -10.05 18.12
N ASP A 102 0.52 -8.78 18.06
CA ASP A 102 0.77 -8.09 16.78
C ASP A 102 1.95 -8.72 16.04
N GLU A 103 3.00 -9.11 16.78
CA GLU A 103 4.16 -9.80 16.19
C GLU A 103 3.79 -11.18 15.65
N GLU A 104 3.01 -11.97 16.40
CA GLU A 104 2.53 -13.28 15.96
C GLU A 104 1.61 -13.16 14.74
N ARG A 105 0.71 -12.17 14.74
CA ARG A 105 -0.14 -11.86 13.58
C ARG A 105 0.69 -11.52 12.35
N GLU A 106 1.72 -10.69 12.50
CA GLU A 106 2.59 -10.33 11.38
C GLU A 106 3.39 -11.53 10.86
N LYS A 107 3.86 -12.42 11.75
CA LYS A 107 4.53 -13.69 11.35
C LYS A 107 3.58 -14.56 10.52
N LYS A 108 2.34 -14.73 10.96
CA LYS A 108 1.30 -15.46 10.20
C LYS A 108 1.03 -14.81 8.84
N TRP A 109 0.86 -13.49 8.79
CA TRP A 109 0.64 -12.78 7.54
C TRP A 109 1.82 -12.87 6.56
N LYS A 110 3.06 -12.90 7.06
CA LYS A 110 4.24 -13.16 6.20
C LYS A 110 4.19 -14.54 5.58
N GLN A 111 3.83 -15.56 6.35
CA GLN A 111 3.67 -16.93 5.85
C GLN A 111 2.57 -17.01 4.79
N TYR A 112 1.39 -16.41 5.05
CA TYR A 112 0.32 -16.36 4.06
C TYR A 112 0.76 -15.68 2.76
N ARG A 113 1.46 -14.55 2.84
CA ARG A 113 1.97 -13.86 1.63
C ARG A 113 2.91 -14.74 0.81
N LEU A 114 3.77 -15.52 1.46
CA LEU A 114 4.66 -16.46 0.78
C LEU A 114 3.87 -17.58 0.09
N ILE A 115 2.88 -18.15 0.77
CA ILE A 115 1.99 -19.17 0.22
C ILE A 115 1.25 -18.60 -1.00
N PHE A 116 0.61 -17.46 -0.86
CA PHE A 116 -0.11 -16.81 -1.98
C PHE A 116 0.81 -16.49 -3.16
N ALA A 117 2.04 -16.04 -2.92
CA ALA A 117 2.99 -15.78 -3.99
C ALA A 117 3.31 -17.06 -4.78
N GLN A 118 3.54 -18.19 -4.11
CA GLN A 118 3.77 -19.48 -4.76
C GLN A 118 2.55 -19.95 -5.56
N TYR A 119 1.34 -19.70 -5.05
CA TYR A 119 0.10 -19.97 -5.76
C TYR A 119 -0.02 -19.18 -7.04
N VAL A 120 0.16 -17.88 -6.95
CA VAL A 120 0.11 -16.99 -8.11
C VAL A 120 1.11 -17.47 -9.15
N ASP A 121 2.33 -17.81 -8.74
CA ASP A 121 3.37 -18.28 -9.66
C ASP A 121 3.03 -19.65 -10.27
N TYR A 122 2.45 -20.56 -9.49
CA TYR A 122 2.02 -21.88 -9.98
C TYR A 122 0.95 -21.75 -11.07
N TYR A 123 -0.15 -21.05 -10.79
CA TYR A 123 -1.25 -20.91 -11.76
C TYR A 123 -0.91 -20.02 -12.93
N HIS A 124 -0.07 -19.03 -12.74
CA HIS A 124 0.46 -18.21 -13.82
C HIS A 124 1.30 -19.05 -14.78
N ASN A 125 2.24 -19.83 -14.25
CA ASN A 125 3.07 -20.71 -15.06
C ASN A 125 2.25 -21.81 -15.74
N ALA A 126 1.25 -22.38 -15.06
CA ALA A 126 0.35 -23.35 -15.63
C ALA A 126 -0.42 -22.76 -16.83
N LEU A 127 -0.99 -21.56 -16.69
CA LEU A 127 -1.68 -20.86 -17.78
C LEU A 127 -0.76 -20.65 -18.99
N LEU A 128 0.51 -20.30 -18.77
CA LEU A 128 1.45 -19.98 -19.85
C LEU A 128 1.99 -21.22 -20.57
N LYS A 129 2.17 -22.34 -19.84
CA LYS A 129 2.94 -23.50 -20.31
C LYS A 129 2.09 -24.74 -20.62
N ASN A 130 0.92 -24.89 -19.99
CA ASN A 130 0.10 -26.06 -20.16
C ASN A 130 -0.81 -25.93 -21.39
N ASP A 131 -0.72 -26.88 -22.32
CA ASP A 131 -1.52 -26.87 -23.55
C ASP A 131 -3.01 -27.06 -23.28
N SER A 132 -3.39 -27.76 -22.23
CA SER A 132 -4.78 -27.91 -21.81
C SER A 132 -5.48 -26.57 -21.54
N TYR A 133 -4.73 -25.50 -21.28
CA TYR A 133 -5.27 -24.16 -21.00
C TYR A 133 -5.28 -23.24 -22.23
N ALA A 134 -5.19 -23.78 -23.43
CA ALA A 134 -5.28 -23.02 -24.67
C ALA A 134 -6.56 -22.20 -24.77
N THR A 135 -7.71 -22.78 -24.41
CA THR A 135 -9.01 -22.10 -24.38
C THR A 135 -9.01 -20.87 -23.43
N ALA A 136 -8.38 -20.99 -22.28
CA ALA A 136 -8.25 -19.86 -21.34
C ALA A 136 -7.37 -18.75 -21.93
N ARG A 137 -6.26 -19.12 -22.59
CA ARG A 137 -5.40 -18.14 -23.29
C ARG A 137 -6.13 -17.43 -24.43
N ASP A 138 -6.94 -18.15 -25.20
CA ASP A 138 -7.74 -17.56 -26.29
C ASP A 138 -8.84 -16.66 -25.76
N TYR A 139 -9.45 -16.98 -24.62
CA TYR A 139 -10.38 -16.08 -23.95
C TYR A 139 -9.71 -14.75 -23.56
N LEU A 140 -8.49 -14.79 -22.99
CA LEU A 140 -7.75 -13.57 -22.65
C LEU A 140 -7.42 -12.74 -23.89
N LYS A 141 -7.03 -13.37 -25.01
CA LYS A 141 -6.82 -12.69 -26.29
C LYS A 141 -8.10 -12.01 -26.81
N LYS A 142 -9.25 -12.70 -26.73
CA LYS A 142 -10.56 -12.11 -27.09
C LYS A 142 -10.92 -10.90 -26.23
N ARG A 143 -10.40 -10.83 -24.99
CA ARG A 143 -10.51 -9.69 -24.09
C ARG A 143 -9.45 -8.60 -24.33
N SER A 144 -8.70 -8.71 -25.42
CA SER A 144 -7.63 -7.78 -25.81
C SER A 144 -6.47 -7.69 -24.79
N LEU A 145 -6.30 -8.74 -23.95
CA LEU A 145 -5.16 -8.82 -23.06
C LEU A 145 -3.95 -9.37 -23.80
N THR A 146 -2.89 -8.60 -23.83
CA THR A 146 -1.62 -9.00 -24.42
C THR A 146 -0.88 -10.00 -23.53
N ARG A 147 0.03 -10.78 -24.15
CA ARG A 147 0.88 -11.71 -23.40
C ARG A 147 1.78 -10.99 -22.37
N GLU A 148 2.16 -9.75 -22.66
CA GLU A 148 2.97 -8.93 -21.78
C GLU A 148 2.18 -8.49 -20.55
N GLU A 149 0.92 -8.10 -20.73
CA GLU A 149 0.02 -7.76 -19.63
C GLU A 149 -0.29 -8.98 -18.76
N VAL A 150 -0.55 -10.14 -19.37
CA VAL A 150 -0.74 -11.40 -18.64
C VAL A 150 0.47 -11.71 -17.76
N LYS A 151 1.69 -11.52 -18.27
CA LYS A 151 2.92 -11.69 -17.50
C LYS A 151 3.09 -10.61 -16.44
N LYS A 152 2.89 -9.34 -16.78
CA LYS A 152 3.04 -8.18 -15.89
C LYS A 152 2.12 -8.29 -14.67
N PHE A 153 0.86 -8.67 -14.88
CA PHE A 153 -0.13 -8.80 -13.83
C PHE A 153 -0.20 -10.20 -13.21
N LYS A 154 0.68 -11.12 -13.63
CA LYS A 154 0.72 -12.53 -13.18
C LYS A 154 -0.66 -13.20 -13.23
N ILE A 155 -1.40 -12.97 -14.30
CA ILE A 155 -2.72 -13.59 -14.48
C ILE A 155 -2.53 -15.11 -14.58
N GLY A 156 -3.28 -15.85 -13.78
CA GLY A 156 -3.30 -17.30 -13.76
C GLY A 156 -4.68 -17.87 -14.07
N TYR A 157 -4.75 -19.16 -14.30
CA TYR A 157 -6.01 -19.89 -14.49
C TYR A 157 -6.10 -21.02 -13.48
N ILE A 158 -7.22 -21.09 -12.79
CA ILE A 158 -7.53 -22.13 -11.80
C ILE A 158 -8.60 -23.04 -12.42
N GLU A 159 -8.24 -24.27 -12.71
CA GLU A 159 -9.19 -25.32 -12.98
C GLU A 159 -9.76 -25.85 -11.65
N LYS A 160 -11.03 -26.32 -11.65
CA LYS A 160 -11.57 -27.03 -10.49
C LYS A 160 -10.77 -28.32 -10.27
N ASP A 161 -9.72 -28.23 -9.47
CA ASP A 161 -8.96 -29.39 -8.99
C ASP A 161 -9.49 -29.77 -7.60
N PRO A 162 -10.26 -30.88 -7.49
CA PRO A 162 -10.79 -31.32 -6.19
C PRO A 162 -9.68 -31.67 -5.18
N ASN A 163 -8.48 -32.02 -5.67
CA ASN A 163 -7.35 -32.39 -4.81
C ASN A 163 -6.46 -31.19 -4.46
N PHE A 164 -6.82 -30.01 -4.93
CA PHE A 164 -6.03 -28.80 -4.75
C PHE A 164 -5.86 -28.43 -3.28
N PHE A 165 -6.95 -28.44 -2.51
CA PHE A 165 -6.90 -28.16 -1.08
C PHE A 165 -6.12 -29.23 -0.29
N GLU A 166 -6.12 -30.48 -0.73
CA GLU A 166 -5.31 -31.54 -0.11
C GLU A 166 -3.82 -31.34 -0.34
N LYS A 167 -3.41 -31.04 -1.57
CA LYS A 167 -2.01 -30.69 -1.89
C LYS A 167 -1.51 -29.50 -1.07
N LEU A 168 -2.39 -28.54 -0.78
CA LEU A 168 -2.10 -27.43 0.09
C LEU A 168 -1.91 -27.82 1.53
N LYS A 169 -2.82 -28.64 2.03
CA LYS A 169 -2.80 -29.16 3.38
C LYS A 169 -1.51 -29.93 3.65
N ASP A 170 -1.08 -30.73 2.69
CA ASP A 170 0.16 -31.52 2.77
C ASP A 170 1.41 -30.63 2.81
N ASN A 171 1.42 -29.54 2.02
CA ASN A 171 2.56 -28.64 1.95
C ASN A 171 2.62 -27.61 3.08
N TYR A 172 1.50 -27.18 3.65
CA TYR A 172 1.43 -26.04 4.56
C TYR A 172 0.68 -26.31 5.88
N GLY A 173 0.19 -27.52 6.10
CA GLY A 173 -0.40 -27.97 7.37
C GLY A 173 -1.57 -27.12 7.86
N CYS A 174 -1.69 -26.98 9.18
CA CYS A 174 -2.81 -26.29 9.85
C CYS A 174 -2.90 -24.77 9.61
N LEU A 175 -1.94 -24.16 8.91
CA LEU A 175 -2.00 -22.72 8.59
C LEU A 175 -3.22 -22.32 7.73
N LEU A 176 -3.77 -23.28 6.95
CA LEU A 176 -4.94 -23.04 6.10
C LEU A 176 -6.27 -22.98 6.87
N TYR A 177 -6.34 -23.59 8.06
CA TYR A 177 -7.56 -23.64 8.87
C TYR A 177 -7.72 -22.44 9.81
N THR A 178 -6.68 -21.64 10.00
CA THR A 178 -6.67 -20.50 10.93
C THR A 178 -6.70 -19.16 10.23
N SER A 179 -7.07 -19.12 8.94
CA SER A 179 -7.26 -17.85 8.23
C SER A 179 -8.43 -17.10 8.87
N PRO A 180 -8.22 -15.91 9.43
CA PRO A 180 -9.34 -15.06 9.76
C PRO A 180 -10.08 -14.74 8.46
N SER A 181 -11.39 -14.95 8.48
CA SER A 181 -12.28 -14.49 7.43
C SER A 181 -12.04 -13.00 7.15
N PRO A 182 -12.07 -12.55 5.90
CA PRO A 182 -11.84 -11.16 5.55
C PRO A 182 -12.84 -10.21 6.23
#